data_6f6b411ac053f851f0e549bfe89cd525
#
_entry.id   6f6b411ac053f851f0e549bfe89cd525
#
_cell.length_a   1.000
_cell.length_b   1.000
_cell.length_c   1.000
_cell.angle_alpha   90.00
_cell.angle_beta   90.00
_cell.angle_gamma   90.00
#
_symmetry.space_group_name_H-M   'P 1'
#
loop_
_entity.id
_entity.type
_entity.pdbx_description
1 polymer ?
#
loop_
_entity_poly.entity_id
_entity_poly.type
_entity_poly.pdbx_seq_one_letter_code
_entity_poly.pdbx_strand_id
1 'polypeptide(L)'
;MKDIPVKIQLDQVTFQLKEHHNFDWLLKLGTVFAVFDQQDSGNLSFGVEKNGHKKFIKYAGAQTLAYKGTMGDAIEKLKNSVSLYEELKHDSLIKLIEHFPVHTGYVLIFDWFDGECLHSHWSFPPPEKYKNPNSPFYKFKHLSVMERIQSLNSIFSFHTFVEKKNYVAIDFYDGSILYNFHTNETNICDIDLYSKKPYVNKMGRLWGSSRFMSPEEFELNAMIDARTNVFNMGAMAFALLGGGKDRSFTNWEASKELYEIAFRAVNDNRIKRYASVETFYKAWLNVANAKKI
;
A
#
# COMPACT_ATOMS: atom_id res chain seq x y z
N MET A 1 -12.18 14.75 -30.84
CA MET A 1 -10.71 14.88 -30.96
C MET A 1 -10.10 14.16 -29.77
N LYS A 2 -9.10 13.31 -29.93
CA LYS A 2 -8.35 12.81 -28.74
C LYS A 2 -7.52 13.99 -28.25
N ASP A 3 -7.74 14.41 -27.00
CA ASP A 3 -6.95 15.48 -26.41
C ASP A 3 -5.48 15.04 -26.41
N ILE A 4 -4.62 15.86 -26.99
CA ILE A 4 -3.18 15.58 -27.03
C ILE A 4 -2.64 15.90 -25.65
N PRO A 5 -2.00 14.91 -24.95
CA PRO A 5 -1.45 15.16 -23.63
C PRO A 5 -0.43 16.30 -23.63
N VAL A 6 -0.51 17.13 -22.61
CA VAL A 6 0.42 18.24 -22.40
C VAL A 6 1.62 17.76 -21.64
N LYS A 7 2.81 17.99 -22.18
CA LYS A 7 4.08 17.69 -21.51
C LYS A 7 4.40 18.78 -20.50
N ILE A 8 4.64 18.37 -19.25
CA ILE A 8 5.04 19.23 -18.13
C ILE A 8 6.50 18.92 -17.78
N GLN A 9 7.30 19.96 -17.59
CA GLN A 9 8.66 19.86 -17.09
C GLN A 9 8.74 20.61 -15.75
N LEU A 10 9.20 19.92 -14.69
CA LEU A 10 9.49 20.50 -13.39
C LEU A 10 10.88 20.05 -12.95
N ASP A 11 11.81 20.98 -12.82
CA ASP A 11 13.20 20.68 -12.46
C ASP A 11 13.78 19.47 -13.24
N GLN A 12 13.98 18.34 -12.55
CA GLN A 12 14.60 17.15 -13.11
C GLN A 12 13.59 16.14 -13.70
N VAL A 13 12.28 16.39 -13.58
CA VAL A 13 11.25 15.44 -13.96
C VAL A 13 10.39 15.94 -15.11
N THR A 14 9.90 14.98 -15.92
CA THR A 14 8.98 15.24 -17.02
C THR A 14 7.83 14.24 -16.94
N PHE A 15 6.59 14.72 -17.08
CA PHE A 15 5.38 13.90 -17.08
C PHE A 15 4.31 14.49 -18.00
N GLN A 16 3.15 13.88 -18.08
CA GLN A 16 2.07 14.29 -18.96
C GLN A 16 0.74 14.45 -18.21
N LEU A 17 -0.02 15.47 -18.58
CA LEU A 17 -1.38 15.74 -18.10
C LEU A 17 -2.34 15.90 -19.29
N LYS A 18 -3.65 15.86 -19.02
CA LYS A 18 -4.68 16.18 -20.04
C LYS A 18 -4.67 17.66 -20.43
N GLU A 19 -4.28 18.55 -19.51
CA GLU A 19 -4.24 20.00 -19.71
C GLU A 19 -3.08 20.66 -18.96
N HIS A 20 -2.78 21.92 -19.25
CA HIS A 20 -1.78 22.69 -18.51
C HIS A 20 -2.21 22.89 -17.06
N HIS A 21 -1.24 22.78 -16.14
CA HIS A 21 -1.44 22.97 -14.72
C HIS A 21 -0.28 23.73 -14.09
N ASN A 22 -0.58 24.63 -13.14
CA ASN A 22 0.43 25.43 -12.44
C ASN A 22 0.92 24.71 -11.18
N PHE A 23 2.23 24.51 -11.10
CA PHE A 23 2.93 23.89 -9.96
C PHE A 23 3.86 24.85 -9.21
N ASP A 24 3.70 26.18 -9.34
CA ASP A 24 4.55 27.17 -8.66
C ASP A 24 4.58 26.98 -7.15
N TRP A 25 3.48 26.47 -6.57
CA TRP A 25 3.41 26.14 -5.15
C TRP A 25 4.36 24.99 -4.77
N LEU A 26 4.53 24.00 -5.66
CA LEU A 26 5.39 22.83 -5.43
C LEU A 26 6.88 23.24 -5.48
N LEU A 27 7.26 24.07 -6.43
CA LEU A 27 8.63 24.58 -6.58
C LEU A 27 9.10 25.41 -5.37
N LYS A 28 8.16 26.03 -4.62
CA LYS A 28 8.48 26.70 -3.34
C LYS A 28 8.86 25.75 -2.22
N LEU A 29 8.45 24.47 -2.31
CA LEU A 29 8.77 23.44 -1.32
C LEU A 29 10.17 22.85 -1.50
N GLY A 30 10.78 22.98 -2.69
CA GLY A 30 12.12 22.51 -3.01
C GLY A 30 12.27 22.07 -4.46
N THR A 31 13.37 21.39 -4.77
CA THR A 31 13.66 20.82 -6.09
C THR A 31 12.92 19.49 -6.29
N VAL A 32 12.17 19.39 -7.37
CA VAL A 32 11.44 18.15 -7.73
C VAL A 32 12.40 17.17 -8.40
N PHE A 33 12.68 16.05 -7.74
CA PHE A 33 13.60 15.02 -8.24
C PHE A 33 12.91 13.74 -8.72
N ALA A 34 11.64 13.52 -8.33
CA ALA A 34 10.85 12.36 -8.75
C ALA A 34 9.39 12.74 -9.00
N VAL A 35 8.73 12.01 -9.90
CA VAL A 35 7.29 12.10 -10.16
C VAL A 35 6.69 10.70 -10.30
N PHE A 36 5.47 10.54 -9.76
CA PHE A 36 4.66 9.32 -9.84
C PHE A 36 3.30 9.74 -10.43
N ASP A 37 3.21 9.74 -11.75
CA ASP A 37 2.08 10.25 -12.53
C ASP A 37 1.15 9.16 -13.07
N GLN A 38 1.58 7.90 -12.99
CA GLN A 38 0.85 6.77 -13.57
C GLN A 38 -0.10 6.13 -12.55
N GLN A 39 -1.01 6.94 -12.00
CA GLN A 39 -2.00 6.51 -11.02
C GLN A 39 -3.41 6.78 -11.55
N ASP A 40 -4.33 5.85 -11.26
CA ASP A 40 -5.75 5.95 -11.63
C ASP A 40 -6.62 6.59 -10.55
N SER A 41 -6.03 6.97 -9.40
CA SER A 41 -6.70 7.64 -8.28
C SER A 41 -7.02 9.13 -8.52
N GLY A 42 -6.41 9.73 -9.56
CA GLY A 42 -6.49 11.18 -9.80
C GLY A 42 -5.45 12.00 -9.03
N ASN A 43 -4.59 11.32 -8.28
CA ASN A 43 -3.48 11.96 -7.57
C ASN A 43 -2.23 11.99 -8.44
N LEU A 44 -1.39 13.01 -8.21
CA LEU A 44 0.02 13.04 -8.60
C LEU A 44 0.87 12.96 -7.34
N SER A 45 1.99 12.26 -7.42
CA SER A 45 2.92 12.26 -6.30
C SER A 45 4.32 12.67 -6.75
N PHE A 46 5.05 13.36 -5.86
CA PHE A 46 6.36 13.93 -6.15
C PHE A 46 7.35 13.62 -5.04
N GLY A 47 8.62 13.40 -5.42
CA GLY A 47 9.75 13.52 -4.51
C GLY A 47 10.32 14.95 -4.61
N VAL A 48 10.41 15.65 -3.48
CA VAL A 48 10.95 17.00 -3.40
C VAL A 48 12.06 17.06 -2.37
N GLU A 49 13.16 17.76 -2.70
CA GLU A 49 14.31 17.93 -1.81
C GLU A 49 14.59 19.41 -1.55
N LYS A 50 14.80 19.74 -0.27
CA LYS A 50 15.22 21.08 0.16
C LYS A 50 16.22 20.96 1.30
N ASN A 51 17.42 21.56 1.12
CA ASN A 51 18.49 21.55 2.13
C ASN A 51 18.89 20.13 2.60
N GLY A 52 18.93 19.16 1.69
CA GLY A 52 19.26 17.77 2.00
C GLY A 52 18.11 16.95 2.62
N HIS A 53 16.95 17.57 2.84
CA HIS A 53 15.76 16.90 3.36
C HIS A 53 14.79 16.56 2.23
N LYS A 54 14.48 15.28 2.10
CA LYS A 54 13.51 14.78 1.11
C LYS A 54 12.11 14.68 1.72
N LYS A 55 11.11 14.92 0.89
CA LYS A 55 9.68 14.79 1.20
C LYS A 55 8.95 14.07 0.08
N PHE A 56 7.97 13.25 0.43
CA PHE A 56 7.01 12.72 -0.51
C PHE A 56 5.74 13.58 -0.47
N ILE A 57 5.31 14.06 -1.62
CA ILE A 57 4.16 14.95 -1.75
C ILE A 57 3.08 14.26 -2.58
N LYS A 58 1.89 14.12 -2.02
CA LYS A 58 0.70 13.61 -2.73
C LYS A 58 -0.24 14.79 -2.99
N TYR A 59 -0.67 14.95 -4.24
CA TYR A 59 -1.45 16.09 -4.70
C TYR A 59 -2.65 15.64 -5.53
N ALA A 60 -3.82 16.19 -5.24
CA ALA A 60 -5.01 16.09 -6.08
C ALA A 60 -5.42 17.48 -6.55
N GLY A 61 -5.76 17.62 -7.85
CA GLY A 61 -6.16 18.89 -8.44
C GLY A 61 -5.69 19.09 -9.89
N ALA A 62 -4.87 18.17 -10.42
CA ALA A 62 -4.48 18.14 -11.82
C ALA A 62 -5.23 17.03 -12.58
N GLN A 63 -5.48 17.22 -13.88
CA GLN A 63 -6.11 16.20 -14.72
C GLN A 63 -5.09 15.18 -15.20
N THR A 64 -4.93 14.09 -14.45
CA THR A 64 -4.06 12.97 -14.81
C THR A 64 -4.63 12.15 -15.97
N LEU A 65 -3.76 11.51 -16.77
CA LEU A 65 -4.18 10.80 -17.98
C LEU A 65 -5.10 9.61 -17.69
N ALA A 66 -4.82 8.84 -16.66
CA ALA A 66 -5.49 7.58 -16.35
C ALA A 66 -6.81 7.78 -15.58
N TYR A 67 -6.96 8.86 -14.84
CA TYR A 67 -8.13 9.08 -14.01
C TYR A 67 -9.38 9.43 -14.83
N LYS A 68 -10.49 8.74 -14.53
CA LYS A 68 -11.79 8.90 -15.21
C LYS A 68 -12.82 9.67 -14.38
N GLY A 69 -12.54 9.95 -13.10
CA GLY A 69 -13.39 10.74 -12.22
C GLY A 69 -13.18 12.25 -12.39
N THR A 70 -13.84 13.03 -11.55
CA THR A 70 -13.69 14.50 -11.55
C THR A 70 -12.53 14.93 -10.65
N MET A 71 -11.94 16.11 -10.92
CA MET A 71 -10.93 16.69 -10.03
C MET A 71 -11.48 16.91 -8.61
N GLY A 72 -12.75 17.35 -8.50
CA GLY A 72 -13.42 17.53 -7.21
C GLY A 72 -13.44 16.23 -6.38
N ASP A 73 -13.79 15.11 -7.01
CA ASP A 73 -13.80 13.80 -6.33
C ASP A 73 -12.40 13.38 -5.85
N ALA A 74 -11.37 13.64 -6.67
CA ALA A 74 -9.99 13.32 -6.28
C ALA A 74 -9.51 14.20 -5.10
N ILE A 75 -9.82 15.50 -5.14
CA ILE A 75 -9.51 16.44 -4.06
C ILE A 75 -10.20 16.03 -2.76
N GLU A 76 -11.50 15.73 -2.82
CA GLU A 76 -12.27 15.33 -1.65
C GLU A 76 -11.75 14.01 -1.05
N LYS A 77 -11.47 13.02 -1.87
CA LYS A 77 -10.88 11.74 -1.43
C LYS A 77 -9.54 11.97 -0.73
N LEU A 78 -8.63 12.74 -1.34
CA LEU A 78 -7.33 13.02 -0.74
C LEU A 78 -7.47 13.80 0.57
N LYS A 79 -8.35 14.78 0.65
CA LYS A 79 -8.63 15.54 1.87
C LYS A 79 -9.21 14.66 2.97
N ASN A 80 -10.11 13.75 2.63
CA ASN A 80 -10.72 12.83 3.58
C ASN A 80 -9.73 11.78 4.12
N SER A 81 -8.67 11.44 3.36
CA SER A 81 -7.64 10.51 3.81
C SER A 81 -6.74 11.07 4.92
N VAL A 82 -6.72 12.39 5.15
CA VAL A 82 -5.92 13.02 6.22
C VAL A 82 -6.20 12.39 7.57
N SER A 83 -7.48 12.25 7.93
CA SER A 83 -7.90 11.67 9.22
C SER A 83 -7.39 10.23 9.41
N LEU A 84 -7.24 9.46 8.32
CA LEU A 84 -6.69 8.10 8.38
C LEU A 84 -5.22 8.12 8.81
N TYR A 85 -4.41 8.98 8.19
CA TYR A 85 -2.99 9.11 8.56
C TYR A 85 -2.81 9.68 9.96
N GLU A 86 -3.71 10.54 10.42
CA GLU A 86 -3.67 11.10 11.78
C GLU A 86 -4.11 10.09 12.85
N GLU A 87 -5.20 9.34 12.60
CA GLU A 87 -5.72 8.34 13.55
C GLU A 87 -4.88 7.06 13.60
N LEU A 88 -4.25 6.70 12.46
CA LEU A 88 -3.47 5.47 12.29
C LEU A 88 -1.96 5.68 12.38
N LYS A 89 -1.48 6.78 13.00
CA LYS A 89 -0.06 7.01 13.24
C LYS A 89 0.61 5.81 13.88
N HIS A 90 1.65 5.27 13.23
CA HIS A 90 2.38 4.08 13.66
C HIS A 90 3.80 4.12 13.07
N ASP A 91 4.79 3.51 13.73
CA ASP A 91 6.18 3.51 13.26
C ASP A 91 6.35 2.85 11.88
N SER A 92 5.51 1.89 11.55
CA SER A 92 5.50 1.22 10.24
C SER A 92 4.60 1.90 9.19
N LEU A 93 4.06 3.08 9.44
CA LEU A 93 3.28 3.85 8.45
C LEU A 93 4.08 5.08 8.02
N ILE A 94 4.07 5.42 6.73
CA ILE A 94 4.64 6.69 6.27
C ILE A 94 4.05 7.85 7.08
N LYS A 95 4.91 8.76 7.50
CA LYS A 95 4.54 9.83 8.42
C LYS A 95 4.01 11.05 7.68
N LEU A 96 2.72 11.35 7.84
CA LEU A 96 2.16 12.62 7.42
C LEU A 96 2.73 13.77 8.28
N ILE A 97 3.32 14.77 7.63
CA ILE A 97 3.91 15.96 8.28
C ILE A 97 2.95 17.13 8.25
N GLU A 98 2.40 17.41 7.06
CA GLU A 98 1.61 18.62 6.80
C GLU A 98 0.59 18.34 5.70
N HIS A 99 -0.51 19.08 5.69
CA HIS A 99 -1.49 19.09 4.62
C HIS A 99 -2.15 20.46 4.50
N PHE A 100 -2.45 20.88 3.29
CA PHE A 100 -3.08 22.20 3.06
C PHE A 100 -3.77 22.28 1.70
N PRO A 101 -4.76 23.17 1.55
CA PRO A 101 -5.31 23.49 0.25
C PRO A 101 -4.34 24.37 -0.55
N VAL A 102 -4.29 24.18 -1.86
CA VAL A 102 -3.71 25.10 -2.84
C VAL A 102 -4.81 25.57 -3.78
N HIS A 103 -4.55 26.64 -4.53
CA HIS A 103 -5.61 27.27 -5.36
C HIS A 103 -6.41 26.28 -6.22
N THR A 104 -5.76 25.25 -6.74
CA THR A 104 -6.35 24.27 -7.67
C THR A 104 -6.53 22.87 -7.08
N GLY A 105 -6.25 22.67 -5.77
CA GLY A 105 -6.30 21.32 -5.22
C GLY A 105 -5.94 21.21 -3.74
N TYR A 106 -5.52 20.02 -3.36
CA TYR A 106 -5.14 19.68 -1.99
C TYR A 106 -3.84 18.89 -1.95
N VAL A 107 -3.03 19.14 -0.93
CA VAL A 107 -1.67 18.61 -0.77
C VAL A 107 -1.55 17.87 0.54
N LEU A 108 -0.92 16.69 0.50
CA LEU A 108 -0.39 15.99 1.67
C LEU A 108 1.12 15.88 1.53
N ILE A 109 1.85 16.20 2.60
CA ILE A 109 3.31 16.09 2.68
C ILE A 109 3.68 15.03 3.70
N PHE A 110 4.49 14.06 3.27
CA PHE A 110 5.01 12.98 4.10
C PHE A 110 6.53 13.07 4.21
N ASP A 111 7.10 12.53 5.29
CA ASP A 111 8.53 12.23 5.34
C ASP A 111 8.88 11.27 4.20
N TRP A 112 10.02 11.51 3.55
CA TRP A 112 10.53 10.58 2.54
C TRP A 112 11.07 9.32 3.23
N PHE A 113 10.67 8.18 2.74
CA PHE A 113 11.22 6.89 3.13
C PHE A 113 12.11 6.36 1.99
N ASP A 114 13.38 6.08 2.28
CA ASP A 114 14.33 5.56 1.29
C ASP A 114 14.13 4.06 1.03
N GLY A 115 12.90 3.70 0.67
CA GLY A 115 12.49 2.35 0.34
C GLY A 115 11.96 2.24 -1.08
N GLU A 116 11.93 1.00 -1.59
CA GLU A 116 11.35 0.67 -2.88
C GLU A 116 9.97 0.02 -2.70
N CYS A 117 8.98 0.44 -3.51
CA CYS A 117 7.65 -0.17 -3.50
C CYS A 117 7.70 -1.60 -4.07
N LEU A 118 7.19 -2.60 -3.33
CA LEU A 118 7.22 -4.00 -3.76
C LEU A 118 6.35 -4.30 -4.99
N HIS A 119 5.46 -3.40 -5.38
CA HIS A 119 4.67 -3.51 -6.60
C HIS A 119 4.73 -2.26 -7.46
N SER A 120 5.91 -1.92 -7.93
CA SER A 120 6.15 -0.88 -8.95
C SER A 120 5.64 -1.36 -10.32
N HIS A 121 4.32 -1.51 -10.47
CA HIS A 121 3.73 -2.21 -11.62
C HIS A 121 3.93 -1.49 -12.96
N TRP A 122 4.18 -0.20 -12.94
CA TRP A 122 4.50 0.57 -14.14
C TRP A 122 5.94 0.33 -14.63
N SER A 123 6.89 0.20 -13.69
CA SER A 123 8.28 -0.09 -14.02
C SER A 123 8.53 -1.57 -14.25
N PHE A 124 7.84 -2.43 -13.48
CA PHE A 124 7.97 -3.88 -13.51
C PHE A 124 6.60 -4.56 -13.55
N PRO A 125 5.86 -4.47 -14.70
CA PRO A 125 4.61 -5.22 -14.85
C PRO A 125 4.89 -6.72 -14.85
N PRO A 126 3.94 -7.61 -14.43
CA PRO A 126 4.10 -9.04 -14.63
C PRO A 126 4.30 -9.39 -16.11
N PRO A 127 5.23 -10.28 -16.48
CA PRO A 127 6.03 -11.15 -15.59
C PRO A 127 7.31 -10.53 -15.00
N GLU A 128 7.71 -9.32 -15.43
CA GLU A 128 8.96 -8.66 -15.03
C GLU A 128 9.06 -8.48 -13.51
N LYS A 129 7.94 -8.20 -12.83
CA LYS A 129 7.88 -8.14 -11.38
C LYS A 129 8.55 -9.33 -10.69
N TYR A 130 8.36 -10.54 -11.24
CA TYR A 130 8.80 -11.80 -10.64
C TYR A 130 10.12 -12.33 -11.18
N LYS A 131 10.58 -11.81 -12.32
CA LYS A 131 11.74 -12.37 -13.05
C LYS A 131 12.91 -11.39 -13.18
N ASN A 132 12.66 -10.10 -13.18
CA ASN A 132 13.69 -9.10 -13.38
C ASN A 132 14.46 -8.86 -12.06
N PRO A 133 15.80 -9.07 -12.04
CA PRO A 133 16.62 -8.87 -10.83
C PRO A 133 16.56 -7.44 -10.25
N ASN A 134 16.21 -6.45 -11.06
CA ASN A 134 16.06 -5.06 -10.62
C ASN A 134 14.67 -4.78 -10.00
N SER A 135 13.72 -5.70 -10.15
CA SER A 135 12.39 -5.54 -9.54
C SER A 135 12.50 -5.55 -8.01
N PRO A 136 11.89 -4.59 -7.31
CA PRO A 136 11.86 -4.58 -5.85
C PRO A 136 11.26 -5.87 -5.27
N PHE A 137 10.21 -6.41 -5.91
CA PHE A 137 9.60 -7.67 -5.48
C PHE A 137 10.56 -8.86 -5.65
N TYR A 138 11.28 -8.92 -6.78
CA TYR A 138 12.29 -9.97 -7.01
C TYR A 138 13.40 -9.89 -5.96
N LYS A 139 13.97 -8.70 -5.75
CA LYS A 139 14.99 -8.47 -4.70
C LYS A 139 14.48 -8.91 -3.33
N PHE A 140 13.26 -8.52 -2.96
CA PHE A 140 12.65 -8.89 -1.68
C PHE A 140 12.48 -10.40 -1.52
N LYS A 141 12.03 -11.10 -2.55
CA LYS A 141 11.90 -12.57 -2.54
C LYS A 141 13.24 -13.31 -2.39
N HIS A 142 14.36 -12.67 -2.70
CA HIS A 142 15.71 -13.22 -2.53
C HIS A 142 16.37 -12.84 -1.19
N LEU A 143 15.70 -12.08 -0.34
CA LEU A 143 16.10 -11.89 1.05
C LEU A 143 16.00 -13.19 1.84
N SER A 144 16.71 -13.26 2.95
CA SER A 144 16.56 -14.39 3.88
C SER A 144 15.09 -14.52 4.36
N VAL A 145 14.69 -15.74 4.69
CA VAL A 145 13.36 -15.98 5.26
C VAL A 145 13.13 -15.13 6.53
N MET A 146 14.18 -14.92 7.31
CA MET A 146 14.11 -14.13 8.55
C MET A 146 13.81 -12.65 8.28
N GLU A 147 14.46 -12.04 7.30
CA GLU A 147 14.20 -10.63 6.91
C GLU A 147 12.76 -10.47 6.40
N ARG A 148 12.27 -11.41 5.60
CA ARG A 148 10.89 -11.42 5.13
C ARG A 148 9.86 -11.61 6.26
N ILE A 149 10.18 -12.43 7.27
CA ILE A 149 9.36 -12.58 8.49
C ILE A 149 9.36 -11.27 9.29
N GLN A 150 10.50 -10.59 9.42
CA GLN A 150 10.56 -9.28 10.11
C GLN A 150 9.69 -8.24 9.42
N SER A 151 9.72 -8.18 8.09
CA SER A 151 8.83 -7.32 7.30
C SER A 151 7.34 -7.65 7.57
N LEU A 152 6.97 -8.94 7.55
CA LEU A 152 5.61 -9.38 7.89
C LEU A 152 5.22 -9.01 9.33
N ASN A 153 6.15 -9.07 10.29
CA ASN A 153 5.88 -8.65 11.66
C ASN A 153 5.52 -7.16 11.74
N SER A 154 6.21 -6.29 11.00
CA SER A 154 5.88 -4.87 10.91
C SER A 154 4.48 -4.65 10.31
N ILE A 155 4.17 -5.37 9.23
CA ILE A 155 2.86 -5.33 8.56
C ILE A 155 1.74 -5.80 9.50
N PHE A 156 1.92 -6.92 10.20
CA PHE A 156 0.90 -7.48 11.11
C PHE A 156 0.73 -6.64 12.36
N SER A 157 1.80 -6.04 12.89
CA SER A 157 1.76 -5.09 14.00
C SER A 157 0.89 -3.88 13.65
N PHE A 158 1.16 -3.26 12.49
CA PHE A 158 0.37 -2.13 12.01
C PHE A 158 -1.11 -2.51 11.83
N HIS A 159 -1.42 -3.64 11.19
CA HIS A 159 -2.82 -4.03 10.96
C HIS A 159 -3.54 -4.48 12.23
N THR A 160 -2.81 -4.95 13.24
CA THR A 160 -3.37 -5.13 14.59
C THR A 160 -3.80 -3.78 15.19
N PHE A 161 -2.99 -2.74 15.00
CA PHE A 161 -3.34 -1.39 15.43
C PHE A 161 -4.51 -0.80 14.62
N VAL A 162 -4.52 -0.97 13.29
CA VAL A 162 -5.63 -0.59 12.40
C VAL A 162 -6.95 -1.19 12.91
N GLU A 163 -6.95 -2.48 13.22
CA GLU A 163 -8.14 -3.18 13.71
C GLU A 163 -8.58 -2.68 15.10
N LYS A 164 -7.65 -2.38 16.01
CA LYS A 164 -7.92 -1.77 17.32
C LYS A 164 -8.54 -0.38 17.20
N LYS A 165 -8.19 0.37 16.16
CA LYS A 165 -8.77 1.66 15.81
C LYS A 165 -10.12 1.52 15.07
N ASN A 166 -10.62 0.30 14.94
CA ASN A 166 -11.91 -0.03 14.33
C ASN A 166 -11.97 0.19 12.82
N TYR A 167 -10.87 -0.06 12.09
CA TYR A 167 -10.79 0.03 10.64
C TYR A 167 -10.68 -1.34 9.96
N VAL A 168 -11.06 -1.38 8.70
CA VAL A 168 -10.78 -2.44 7.73
C VAL A 168 -9.84 -1.92 6.66
N ALA A 169 -8.89 -2.77 6.25
CA ALA A 169 -7.83 -2.45 5.29
C ALA A 169 -8.28 -2.75 3.85
N ILE A 170 -9.12 -1.88 3.29
CA ILE A 170 -9.54 -1.99 1.89
C ILE A 170 -8.38 -1.59 0.99
N ASP A 171 -8.18 -2.36 -0.10
CA ASP A 171 -7.11 -2.14 -1.09
C ASP A 171 -5.69 -2.31 -0.54
N PHE A 172 -5.51 -3.12 0.50
CA PHE A 172 -4.18 -3.44 1.00
C PHE A 172 -3.54 -4.58 0.19
N TYR A 173 -2.36 -4.33 -0.38
CA TYR A 173 -1.60 -5.30 -1.18
C TYR A 173 -0.10 -4.95 -1.17
N ASP A 174 0.72 -5.69 -1.91
CA ASP A 174 2.17 -5.44 -1.96
C ASP A 174 2.59 -4.09 -2.60
N GLY A 175 1.66 -3.40 -3.27
CA GLY A 175 1.84 -2.00 -3.71
C GLY A 175 1.77 -0.98 -2.57
N SER A 176 1.24 -1.38 -1.42
CA SER A 176 1.21 -0.56 -0.21
C SER A 176 2.44 -0.78 0.68
N ILE A 177 3.44 -1.55 0.24
CA ILE A 177 4.64 -1.88 1.02
C ILE A 177 5.86 -1.23 0.41
N LEU A 178 6.55 -0.44 1.22
CA LEU A 178 7.88 0.11 0.95
C LEU A 178 8.92 -0.67 1.76
N TYR A 179 10.00 -1.09 1.12
CA TYR A 179 11.09 -1.80 1.80
C TYR A 179 12.44 -1.14 1.52
N ASN A 180 13.17 -0.83 2.59
CA ASN A 180 14.53 -0.31 2.50
C ASN A 180 15.51 -1.49 2.55
N PHE A 181 16.17 -1.78 1.43
CA PHE A 181 17.12 -2.90 1.29
C PHE A 181 18.46 -2.65 2.01
N HIS A 182 18.73 -1.45 2.52
CA HIS A 182 19.95 -1.15 3.29
C HIS A 182 19.74 -1.31 4.79
N THR A 183 18.55 -0.89 5.30
CA THR A 183 18.24 -0.92 6.74
C THR A 183 17.35 -2.10 7.12
N ASN A 184 16.80 -2.83 6.14
CA ASN A 184 15.80 -3.87 6.30
C ASN A 184 14.49 -3.39 6.98
N GLU A 185 14.17 -2.10 6.83
CA GLU A 185 12.97 -1.51 7.36
C GLU A 185 11.81 -1.63 6.38
N THR A 186 10.62 -1.82 6.93
CA THR A 186 9.36 -1.90 6.18
C THR A 186 8.44 -0.79 6.61
N ASN A 187 7.96 -0.01 5.63
CA ASN A 187 6.89 0.97 5.84
C ASN A 187 5.68 0.67 4.96
N ILE A 188 4.53 1.04 5.47
CA ILE A 188 3.24 0.93 4.78
C ILE A 188 2.87 2.32 4.25
N CYS A 189 2.34 2.35 3.05
CA CYS A 189 1.82 3.55 2.41
C CYS A 189 0.43 3.29 1.82
N ASP A 190 -0.19 4.33 1.28
CA ASP A 190 -1.42 4.26 0.51
C ASP A 190 -2.59 3.57 1.24
N ILE A 191 -2.93 4.12 2.42
CA ILE A 191 -4.06 3.64 3.24
C ILE A 191 -5.37 4.41 2.96
N ASP A 192 -5.44 5.15 1.86
CA ASP A 192 -6.48 6.13 1.55
C ASP A 192 -7.90 5.52 1.52
N LEU A 193 -8.02 4.22 1.29
CA LEU A 193 -9.30 3.51 1.21
C LEU A 193 -9.68 2.73 2.49
N TYR A 194 -8.85 2.80 3.55
CA TYR A 194 -9.21 2.17 4.81
C TYR A 194 -10.50 2.79 5.37
N SER A 195 -11.37 1.95 5.88
CA SER A 195 -12.72 2.38 6.26
C SER A 195 -13.10 1.92 7.67
N LYS A 196 -13.88 2.74 8.38
CA LYS A 196 -14.41 2.36 9.71
C LYS A 196 -15.34 1.15 9.61
N LYS A 197 -15.27 0.26 10.61
CA LYS A 197 -16.24 -0.83 10.79
C LYS A 197 -17.54 -0.30 11.43
N PRO A 198 -18.71 -0.88 11.13
CA PRO A 198 -18.93 -1.91 10.11
C PRO A 198 -18.88 -1.35 8.70
N TYR A 199 -18.25 -2.05 7.77
CA TYR A 199 -18.24 -1.68 6.37
C TYR A 199 -19.00 -2.73 5.55
N VAL A 200 -19.87 -2.27 4.66
CA VAL A 200 -20.66 -3.13 3.78
C VAL A 200 -20.22 -2.91 2.34
N ASN A 201 -19.85 -3.98 1.65
CA ASN A 201 -19.47 -3.92 0.25
C ASN A 201 -20.66 -3.54 -0.64
N LYS A 202 -20.72 -2.28 -1.09
CA LYS A 202 -21.78 -1.78 -1.99
C LYS A 202 -21.41 -1.85 -3.47
N MET A 203 -20.20 -2.34 -3.80
CA MET A 203 -19.66 -2.36 -5.15
C MET A 203 -19.74 -3.74 -5.82
N GLY A 204 -19.97 -4.80 -5.04
CA GLY A 204 -19.80 -6.18 -5.49
C GLY A 204 -18.34 -6.60 -5.44
N ARG A 205 -17.49 -6.10 -6.33
CA ARG A 205 -16.04 -6.25 -6.23
C ARG A 205 -15.44 -4.97 -5.69
N LEU A 206 -14.81 -5.04 -4.50
CA LEU A 206 -14.09 -3.92 -3.91
C LEU A 206 -12.80 -3.60 -4.70
N TRP A 207 -12.23 -2.42 -4.39
CA TRP A 207 -10.89 -2.07 -4.83
C TRP A 207 -9.87 -3.04 -4.25
N GLY A 208 -8.79 -3.27 -5.00
CA GLY A 208 -7.71 -4.12 -4.53
C GLY A 208 -7.20 -5.14 -5.54
N SER A 209 -6.03 -5.67 -5.24
CA SER A 209 -5.45 -6.77 -6.01
C SER A 209 -6.08 -8.10 -5.60
N SER A 210 -6.69 -8.80 -6.56
CA SER A 210 -7.32 -10.12 -6.34
C SER A 210 -6.38 -11.19 -5.73
N ARG A 211 -5.10 -10.91 -5.62
CA ARG A 211 -4.14 -11.80 -4.96
C ARG A 211 -4.27 -11.78 -3.43
N PHE A 212 -4.80 -10.69 -2.89
CA PHE A 212 -4.88 -10.44 -1.45
C PHE A 212 -6.31 -10.39 -0.92
N MET A 213 -7.29 -10.21 -1.81
CA MET A 213 -8.70 -10.06 -1.47
C MET A 213 -9.33 -11.37 -1.02
N SER A 214 -10.13 -11.29 0.03
CA SER A 214 -10.98 -12.38 0.54
C SER A 214 -12.22 -12.59 -0.31
N PRO A 215 -12.89 -13.76 -0.23
CA PRO A 215 -14.13 -14.01 -0.99
C PRO A 215 -15.21 -12.95 -0.79
N GLU A 216 -15.43 -12.49 0.44
CA GLU A 216 -16.45 -11.47 0.76
C GLU A 216 -16.19 -10.10 0.10
N GLU A 217 -14.97 -9.80 -0.30
CA GLU A 217 -14.64 -8.57 -1.03
C GLU A 217 -15.12 -8.60 -2.49
N PHE A 218 -15.61 -9.76 -2.98
CA PHE A 218 -16.23 -9.93 -4.28
C PHE A 218 -17.75 -10.04 -4.23
N GLU A 219 -18.36 -9.98 -3.03
CA GLU A 219 -19.80 -10.18 -2.84
C GLU A 219 -20.50 -8.86 -2.52
N LEU A 220 -21.54 -8.55 -3.30
CA LEU A 220 -22.38 -7.38 -3.05
C LEU A 220 -23.12 -7.52 -1.70
N ASN A 221 -23.08 -6.46 -0.91
CA ASN A 221 -23.65 -6.40 0.45
C ASN A 221 -22.98 -7.30 1.50
N ALA A 222 -21.85 -7.92 1.18
CA ALA A 222 -21.08 -8.65 2.19
C ALA A 222 -20.52 -7.71 3.26
N MET A 223 -20.42 -8.21 4.48
CA MET A 223 -19.80 -7.52 5.61
C MET A 223 -18.28 -7.66 5.53
N ILE A 224 -17.58 -6.54 5.53
CA ILE A 224 -16.12 -6.44 5.57
C ILE A 224 -15.73 -6.08 7.02
N ASP A 225 -14.97 -6.94 7.66
CA ASP A 225 -14.63 -6.82 9.09
C ASP A 225 -13.24 -7.36 9.44
N ALA A 226 -13.00 -7.62 10.72
CA ALA A 226 -11.75 -8.15 11.25
C ALA A 226 -11.28 -9.44 10.55
N ARG A 227 -12.21 -10.35 10.17
CA ARG A 227 -11.87 -11.59 9.47
C ARG A 227 -11.44 -11.38 8.03
N THR A 228 -11.87 -10.28 7.41
CA THR A 228 -11.37 -9.81 6.11
C THR A 228 -9.92 -9.35 6.26
N ASN A 229 -9.60 -8.52 7.25
CA ASN A 229 -8.22 -8.14 7.55
C ASN A 229 -7.32 -9.36 7.81
N VAL A 230 -7.81 -10.37 8.54
CA VAL A 230 -7.07 -11.62 8.77
C VAL A 230 -6.74 -12.32 7.45
N PHE A 231 -7.69 -12.39 6.52
CA PHE A 231 -7.43 -13.00 5.21
C PHE A 231 -6.36 -12.23 4.44
N ASN A 232 -6.43 -10.89 4.43
CA ASN A 232 -5.43 -10.06 3.75
C ASN A 232 -4.03 -10.30 4.35
N MET A 233 -3.89 -10.44 5.69
CA MET A 233 -2.62 -10.74 6.35
C MET A 233 -2.09 -12.14 5.96
N GLY A 234 -2.94 -13.15 5.95
CA GLY A 234 -2.57 -14.49 5.49
C GLY A 234 -2.14 -14.50 4.02
N ALA A 235 -2.88 -13.81 3.15
CA ALA A 235 -2.54 -13.67 1.74
C ALA A 235 -1.20 -12.93 1.54
N MET A 236 -0.91 -11.92 2.37
CA MET A 236 0.38 -11.24 2.39
C MET A 236 1.51 -12.19 2.79
N ALA A 237 1.31 -13.04 3.81
CA ALA A 237 2.29 -14.06 4.18
C ALA A 237 2.60 -15.00 3.00
N PHE A 238 1.58 -15.47 2.27
CA PHE A 238 1.76 -16.30 1.08
C PHE A 238 2.46 -15.55 -0.06
N ALA A 239 2.21 -14.26 -0.24
CA ALA A 239 2.89 -13.47 -1.26
C ALA A 239 4.39 -13.31 -0.96
N LEU A 240 4.75 -13.12 0.30
CA LEU A 240 6.13 -12.79 0.70
C LEU A 240 6.96 -14.04 1.08
N LEU A 241 6.35 -15.13 1.55
CA LEU A 241 7.04 -16.37 1.96
C LEU A 241 6.68 -17.60 1.10
N GLY A 242 5.79 -17.46 0.13
CA GLY A 242 5.32 -18.59 -0.66
C GLY A 242 5.07 -18.24 -2.13
N GLY A 243 4.16 -19.00 -2.76
CA GLY A 243 3.78 -18.85 -4.17
C GLY A 243 2.66 -17.83 -4.43
N GLY A 244 2.31 -16.97 -3.47
CA GLY A 244 1.23 -16.02 -3.62
C GLY A 244 -0.15 -16.68 -3.69
N LYS A 245 -0.78 -16.73 -4.87
CA LYS A 245 -2.07 -17.44 -5.06
C LYS A 245 -1.95 -18.97 -4.98
N ASP A 246 -0.82 -19.51 -5.36
CA ASP A 246 -0.52 -20.91 -5.13
C ASP A 246 -0.10 -21.08 -3.65
N ARG A 247 -1.07 -21.51 -2.84
CA ARG A 247 -0.93 -21.68 -1.40
C ARG A 247 -0.49 -23.09 -1.01
N SER A 248 0.07 -23.87 -1.96
CA SER A 248 0.62 -25.18 -1.66
C SER A 248 1.83 -25.09 -0.74
N PHE A 249 1.99 -26.08 0.13
CA PHE A 249 3.14 -26.14 1.05
C PHE A 249 4.48 -26.27 0.32
N THR A 250 4.49 -26.84 -0.88
CA THR A 250 5.69 -27.00 -1.70
C THR A 250 6.33 -25.66 -2.11
N ASN A 251 5.53 -24.59 -2.19
CA ASN A 251 6.01 -23.25 -2.51
C ASN A 251 6.29 -22.38 -1.27
N TRP A 252 6.09 -22.95 -0.08
CA TRP A 252 6.30 -22.22 1.17
C TRP A 252 7.74 -22.33 1.65
N GLU A 253 8.37 -21.22 1.95
CA GLU A 253 9.80 -21.13 2.25
C GLU A 253 10.13 -21.03 3.76
N ALA A 254 9.10 -20.89 4.62
CA ALA A 254 9.28 -20.83 6.07
C ALA A 254 8.90 -22.16 6.75
N SER A 255 8.72 -22.14 8.09
CA SER A 255 8.37 -23.37 8.80
C SER A 255 6.94 -23.84 8.52
N LYS A 256 6.70 -25.14 8.75
CA LYS A 256 5.37 -25.73 8.60
C LYS A 256 4.34 -25.10 9.53
N GLU A 257 4.74 -24.79 10.75
CA GLU A 257 3.86 -24.16 11.75
C GLU A 257 3.41 -22.77 11.29
N LEU A 258 4.30 -21.97 10.70
CA LEU A 258 3.94 -20.67 10.10
C LEU A 258 3.04 -20.83 8.88
N TYR A 259 3.27 -21.89 8.08
CA TYR A 259 2.37 -22.23 6.98
C TYR A 259 0.95 -22.51 7.47
N GLU A 260 0.78 -23.36 8.49
CA GLU A 260 -0.53 -23.72 9.03
C GLU A 260 -1.28 -22.50 9.58
N ILE A 261 -0.55 -21.56 10.22
CA ILE A 261 -1.13 -20.29 10.69
C ILE A 261 -1.60 -19.43 9.52
N ALA A 262 -0.76 -19.24 8.50
CA ALA A 262 -1.12 -18.46 7.31
C ALA A 262 -2.25 -19.12 6.52
N PHE A 263 -2.24 -20.46 6.39
CA PHE A 263 -3.26 -21.22 5.69
C PHE A 263 -4.64 -21.14 6.36
N ARG A 264 -4.67 -21.19 7.69
CA ARG A 264 -5.91 -20.93 8.45
C ARG A 264 -6.45 -19.52 8.21
N ALA A 265 -5.57 -18.51 8.14
CA ALA A 265 -5.98 -17.12 7.93
C ALA A 265 -6.67 -16.91 6.57
N VAL A 266 -6.26 -17.64 5.53
CA VAL A 266 -6.85 -17.55 4.17
C VAL A 266 -7.94 -18.59 3.89
N ASN A 267 -8.59 -19.12 4.91
CA ASN A 267 -9.71 -20.04 4.71
C ASN A 267 -10.89 -19.32 4.06
N ASP A 268 -11.49 -19.92 3.02
CA ASP A 268 -12.64 -19.32 2.33
C ASP A 268 -13.83 -19.18 3.29
N ASN A 269 -14.05 -20.15 4.17
CA ASN A 269 -15.02 -20.01 5.24
C ASN A 269 -14.47 -19.09 6.34
N ARG A 270 -14.98 -17.87 6.37
CA ARG A 270 -14.54 -16.83 7.30
C ARG A 270 -14.62 -17.21 8.79
N ILE A 271 -15.56 -18.09 9.18
CA ILE A 271 -15.71 -18.53 10.57
C ILE A 271 -14.52 -19.40 11.02
N LYS A 272 -13.86 -20.09 10.08
CA LYS A 272 -12.68 -20.93 10.37
C LYS A 272 -11.39 -20.11 10.51
N ARG A 273 -11.38 -18.85 10.08
CA ARG A 273 -10.24 -17.94 10.24
C ARG A 273 -10.05 -17.56 11.71
N TYR A 274 -8.97 -16.88 12.01
CA TYR A 274 -8.82 -16.19 13.30
C TYR A 274 -9.88 -15.10 13.42
N ALA A 275 -10.33 -14.83 14.67
CA ALA A 275 -11.38 -13.84 14.91
C ALA A 275 -10.89 -12.39 14.70
N SER A 276 -9.59 -12.16 14.81
CA SER A 276 -8.95 -10.85 14.73
C SER A 276 -7.51 -10.95 14.23
N VAL A 277 -6.98 -9.85 13.69
CA VAL A 277 -5.54 -9.77 13.33
C VAL A 277 -4.68 -9.96 14.58
N GLU A 278 -5.10 -9.46 15.75
CA GLU A 278 -4.38 -9.66 16.99
C GLU A 278 -4.22 -11.15 17.34
N THR A 279 -5.28 -11.96 17.22
CA THR A 279 -5.21 -13.39 17.51
C THR A 279 -4.37 -14.15 16.49
N PHE A 280 -4.45 -13.75 15.21
CA PHE A 280 -3.57 -14.26 14.16
C PHE A 280 -2.11 -13.92 14.43
N TYR A 281 -1.81 -12.67 14.73
CA TYR A 281 -0.44 -12.19 14.94
C TYR A 281 0.19 -12.78 16.21
N LYS A 282 -0.57 -12.96 17.30
CA LYS A 282 -0.09 -13.68 18.49
C LYS A 282 0.30 -15.12 18.17
N ALA A 283 -0.53 -15.85 17.40
CA ALA A 283 -0.18 -17.21 16.97
C ALA A 283 1.08 -17.22 16.11
N TRP A 284 1.22 -16.25 15.19
CA TRP A 284 2.39 -16.08 14.34
C TRP A 284 3.68 -15.82 15.16
N LEU A 285 3.65 -14.86 16.09
CA LEU A 285 4.80 -14.50 16.91
C LEU A 285 5.30 -15.64 17.80
N ASN A 286 4.39 -16.45 18.34
CA ASN A 286 4.74 -17.61 19.17
C ASN A 286 5.63 -18.60 18.41
N VAL A 287 5.44 -18.74 17.10
CA VAL A 287 6.26 -19.61 16.26
C VAL A 287 7.49 -18.89 15.72
N ALA A 288 7.33 -17.66 15.22
CA ALA A 288 8.41 -16.89 14.61
C ALA A 288 9.55 -16.59 15.61
N ASN A 289 9.22 -16.37 16.89
CA ASN A 289 10.21 -16.10 17.95
C ASN A 289 10.79 -17.38 18.59
N ALA A 290 10.09 -18.51 18.53
CA ALA A 290 10.58 -19.77 19.13
C ALA A 290 11.88 -20.32 18.49
N LYS A 291 12.27 -19.85 17.31
CA LYS A 291 13.48 -20.26 16.58
C LYS A 291 14.67 -19.29 16.77
N LYS A 292 14.57 -18.34 17.71
CA LYS A 292 15.68 -17.44 18.10
C LYS A 292 16.52 -17.96 19.27
N ILE A 293 16.31 -19.21 19.70
CA ILE A 293 17.08 -19.88 20.78
C ILE A 293 17.99 -20.94 20.19
#